data_e7ece2b89927c8ddfdb2136f6c782278
#
_entry.id   e7ece2b89927c8ddfdb2136f6c782278
#
_cell.length_a   1.000
_cell.length_b   1.000
_cell.length_c   1.000
_cell.angle_alpha   90.00
_cell.angle_beta   90.00
_cell.angle_gamma   90.00
#
_symmetry.space_group_name_H-M   'P 1'
#
loop_
_entity.id
_entity.type
_entity.pdbx_description
1 polymer ?
#
loop_
_entity_poly.entity_id
_entity_poly.type
_entity_poly.pdbx_seq_one_letter_code
_entity_poly.pdbx_strand_id
1 'polypeptide(L)'
;MKKLVIFDLDGTLLYTVPDIAAATNQALAACGYPVHSETDIASFIGNGINKLFERALPENARSQEEVLRIRSLFLPYYGEHCADMTRPFDGIPELLAGICRHGIKVAVASNKYHPATVRLMQHFFPEIPFCAVFGEREGVPRKPEPEIVWDILRVAGISFPDPGHSPSLTAASLRTGPAIGTADDGRGSVLYIGDSGVDMQTAANAGLEAVAVTWGCRTKEELAAYSPAHIVDRPEQIADILFNGTSCRCLDGESRPTHADASSLRDSI
;
A
#
# COMPACT_ATOMS: atom_id res chain seq x y z
N MET A 1 -8.55 -10.49 -16.73
CA MET A 1 -9.06 -9.16 -16.32
C MET A 1 -9.08 -9.09 -14.79
N LYS A 2 -8.60 -8.02 -14.17
CA LYS A 2 -8.62 -7.87 -12.70
C LYS A 2 -10.06 -7.71 -12.21
N LYS A 3 -10.38 -8.31 -11.06
CA LYS A 3 -11.71 -8.27 -10.41
C LYS A 3 -11.69 -7.47 -9.12
N LEU A 4 -10.50 -7.33 -8.50
CA LEU A 4 -10.31 -6.64 -7.24
C LEU A 4 -8.93 -5.93 -7.23
N VAL A 5 -8.91 -4.72 -6.69
CA VAL A 5 -7.69 -4.00 -6.34
C VAL A 5 -7.71 -3.73 -4.85
N ILE A 6 -6.65 -4.13 -4.17
CA ILE A 6 -6.43 -3.89 -2.75
C ILE A 6 -5.38 -2.82 -2.60
N PHE A 7 -5.68 -1.76 -1.88
CA PHE A 7 -4.77 -0.65 -1.60
C PHE A 7 -4.32 -0.65 -0.15
N ASP A 8 -3.06 -0.31 0.10
CA ASP A 8 -2.71 0.28 1.38
C ASP A 8 -3.28 1.70 1.49
N LEU A 9 -3.19 2.29 2.70
CA LEU A 9 -3.76 3.61 2.97
C LEU A 9 -2.66 4.68 3.10
N ASP A 10 -1.84 4.57 4.17
CA ASP A 10 -0.85 5.59 4.53
C ASP A 10 0.32 5.59 3.54
N GLY A 11 0.51 6.66 2.76
CA GLY A 11 1.53 6.73 1.72
C GLY A 11 1.09 6.16 0.36
N THR A 12 -0.09 5.56 0.27
CA THR A 12 -0.63 4.99 -0.97
C THR A 12 -1.86 5.75 -1.45
N LEU A 13 -2.95 5.75 -0.69
CA LEU A 13 -4.17 6.51 -1.00
C LEU A 13 -4.13 7.92 -0.42
N LEU A 14 -3.61 8.07 0.80
CA LEU A 14 -3.61 9.30 1.56
C LEU A 14 -2.20 9.69 2.02
N TYR A 15 -1.90 10.98 1.90
CA TYR A 15 -0.76 11.62 2.56
C TYR A 15 -1.14 11.96 3.99
N THR A 16 -0.84 11.06 4.93
CA THR A 16 -1.27 11.12 6.34
C THR A 16 -0.18 11.55 7.30
N VAL A 17 1.05 11.69 6.83
CA VAL A 17 2.24 11.97 7.65
C VAL A 17 2.08 13.20 8.55
N PRO A 18 1.54 14.36 8.09
CA PRO A 18 1.44 15.55 8.91
C PRO A 18 0.59 15.34 10.17
N ASP A 19 -0.60 14.73 10.04
CA ASP A 19 -1.47 14.50 11.19
C ASP A 19 -0.94 13.41 12.12
N ILE A 20 -0.30 12.37 11.58
CA ILE A 20 0.40 11.36 12.39
C ILE A 20 1.54 12.01 13.17
N ALA A 21 2.32 12.89 12.54
CA ALA A 21 3.43 13.59 13.17
C ALA A 21 2.94 14.54 14.28
N ALA A 22 1.91 15.34 14.01
CA ALA A 22 1.30 16.24 14.98
C ALA A 22 0.82 15.48 16.22
N ALA A 23 0.06 14.39 16.03
CA ALA A 23 -0.48 13.59 17.12
C ALA A 23 0.62 12.85 17.90
N THR A 24 1.65 12.32 17.20
CA THR A 24 2.79 11.66 17.85
C THR A 24 3.58 12.64 18.70
N ASN A 25 3.88 13.81 18.14
CA ASN A 25 4.65 14.85 18.85
C ASN A 25 3.88 15.42 20.05
N GLN A 26 2.56 15.58 19.92
CA GLN A 26 1.70 15.98 21.03
C GLN A 26 1.78 14.96 22.18
N ALA A 27 1.69 13.66 21.87
CA ALA A 27 1.75 12.61 22.89
C ALA A 27 3.15 12.48 23.51
N LEU A 28 4.22 12.60 22.71
CA LEU A 28 5.61 12.60 23.20
C LEU A 28 5.87 13.78 24.12
N ALA A 29 5.49 15.01 23.72
CA ALA A 29 5.67 16.22 24.52
C ALA A 29 4.92 16.15 25.86
N ALA A 30 3.69 15.62 25.86
CA ALA A 30 2.91 15.42 27.09
C ALA A 30 3.57 14.41 28.07
N CYS A 31 4.44 13.53 27.55
CA CYS A 31 5.22 12.60 28.36
C CYS A 31 6.65 13.09 28.67
N GLY A 32 7.02 14.28 28.19
CA GLY A 32 8.36 14.87 28.42
C GLY A 32 9.45 14.30 27.50
N TYR A 33 9.08 13.65 26.38
CA TYR A 33 10.02 13.13 25.39
C TYR A 33 10.29 14.13 24.26
N PRO A 34 11.44 14.01 23.57
CA PRO A 34 11.74 14.81 22.38
C PRO A 34 10.72 14.59 21.29
N VAL A 35 10.43 15.64 20.51
CA VAL A 35 9.60 15.59 19.33
C VAL A 35 10.45 15.32 18.07
N HIS A 36 9.83 14.87 16.99
CA HIS A 36 10.48 14.50 15.74
C HIS A 36 9.97 15.35 14.57
N SER A 37 10.80 15.45 13.53
CA SER A 37 10.37 16.02 12.25
C SER A 37 9.35 15.12 11.55
N GLU A 38 8.59 15.67 10.59
CA GLU A 38 7.70 14.86 9.74
C GLU A 38 8.47 13.77 8.98
N THR A 39 9.69 14.06 8.53
CA THR A 39 10.55 13.11 7.84
C THR A 39 10.92 11.92 8.72
N ASP A 40 11.27 12.19 10.00
CA ASP A 40 11.55 11.11 10.94
C ASP A 40 10.31 10.23 11.17
N ILE A 41 9.18 10.88 11.44
CA ILE A 41 7.90 10.16 11.63
C ILE A 41 7.52 9.34 10.40
N ALA A 42 7.70 9.85 9.18
CA ALA A 42 7.46 9.10 7.94
C ALA A 42 8.29 7.81 7.88
N SER A 43 9.54 7.85 8.37
CA SER A 43 10.41 6.66 8.44
C SER A 43 9.93 5.62 9.46
N PHE A 44 9.17 6.03 10.49
CA PHE A 44 8.65 5.16 11.54
C PHE A 44 7.34 4.46 11.17
N ILE A 45 6.59 5.01 10.19
CA ILE A 45 5.28 4.48 9.73
C ILE A 45 5.43 3.16 8.95
N GLY A 46 4.34 2.36 8.92
CA GLY A 46 4.19 1.13 8.11
C GLY A 46 4.02 -0.15 8.91
N ASN A 47 4.56 -0.23 10.14
CA ASN A 47 4.50 -1.45 10.97
C ASN A 47 3.50 -1.37 12.14
N GLY A 48 2.49 -0.50 12.01
CA GLY A 48 1.49 -0.26 13.05
C GLY A 48 1.94 0.72 14.14
N ILE A 49 0.95 1.19 14.90
CA ILE A 49 1.10 2.33 15.82
C ILE A 49 2.08 2.07 16.98
N ASN A 50 2.09 0.87 17.54
CA ASN A 50 3.00 0.55 18.66
C ASN A 50 4.46 0.60 18.19
N LYS A 51 4.74 0.14 16.95
CA LYS A 51 6.11 0.19 16.39
C LYS A 51 6.54 1.61 16.06
N LEU A 52 5.61 2.47 15.66
CA LEU A 52 5.87 3.90 15.49
C LEU A 52 6.33 4.51 16.82
N PHE A 53 5.61 4.28 17.92
CA PHE A 53 5.99 4.84 19.23
C PHE A 53 7.29 4.25 19.76
N GLU A 54 7.54 2.93 19.58
CA GLU A 54 8.82 2.31 19.95
C GLU A 54 10.00 2.99 19.24
N ARG A 55 9.84 3.33 17.94
CA ARG A 55 10.88 4.03 17.17
C ARG A 55 11.02 5.49 17.56
N ALA A 56 9.93 6.15 17.93
CA ALA A 56 9.90 7.55 18.35
C ALA A 56 10.44 7.77 19.76
N LEU A 57 10.42 6.78 20.63
CA LEU A 57 10.95 6.86 21.98
C LEU A 57 12.49 6.74 21.99
N PRO A 58 13.19 7.46 22.89
CA PRO A 58 14.60 7.22 23.16
C PRO A 58 14.86 5.75 23.54
N GLU A 59 16.02 5.20 23.18
CA GLU A 59 16.33 3.78 23.37
C GLU A 59 16.12 3.28 24.81
N ASN A 60 16.48 4.08 25.79
CA ASN A 60 16.32 3.78 27.21
C ASN A 60 14.87 3.85 27.71
N ALA A 61 13.92 4.34 26.90
CA ALA A 61 12.51 4.48 27.23
C ALA A 61 11.59 3.55 26.41
N ARG A 62 12.12 2.66 25.59
CA ARG A 62 11.36 1.74 24.70
C ARG A 62 10.74 0.56 25.44
N SER A 63 10.12 0.80 26.59
CA SER A 63 9.36 -0.23 27.29
C SER A 63 7.93 -0.36 26.72
N GLN A 64 7.34 -1.53 26.89
CA GLN A 64 5.94 -1.73 26.51
C GLN A 64 5.00 -0.78 27.26
N GLU A 65 5.30 -0.48 28.52
CA GLU A 65 4.52 0.45 29.34
C GLU A 65 4.52 1.85 28.76
N GLU A 66 5.70 2.40 28.37
CA GLU A 66 5.80 3.73 27.76
C GLU A 66 5.15 3.78 26.37
N VAL A 67 5.30 2.73 25.56
CA VAL A 67 4.59 2.62 24.28
C VAL A 67 3.07 2.70 24.47
N LEU A 68 2.53 2.00 25.47
CA LEU A 68 1.09 2.03 25.78
C LEU A 68 0.66 3.38 26.35
N ARG A 69 1.52 4.04 27.13
CA ARG A 69 1.28 5.38 27.66
C ARG A 69 1.18 6.41 26.53
N ILE A 70 2.15 6.43 25.60
CA ILE A 70 2.10 7.29 24.41
C ILE A 70 0.84 7.01 23.58
N ARG A 71 0.54 5.72 23.36
CA ARG A 71 -0.65 5.30 22.61
C ARG A 71 -1.95 5.84 23.24
N SER A 72 -2.05 5.83 24.57
CA SER A 72 -3.25 6.28 25.28
C SER A 72 -3.52 7.79 25.10
N LEU A 73 -2.47 8.57 24.89
CA LEU A 73 -2.56 10.01 24.59
C LEU A 73 -2.76 10.29 23.10
N PHE A 74 -2.12 9.50 22.26
CA PHE A 74 -2.21 9.64 20.81
C PHE A 74 -3.62 9.34 20.28
N LEU A 75 -4.25 8.23 20.69
CA LEU A 75 -5.49 7.75 20.10
C LEU A 75 -6.64 8.76 20.19
N PRO A 76 -6.94 9.39 21.35
CA PRO A 76 -7.97 10.40 21.42
C PRO A 76 -7.70 11.60 20.51
N TYR A 77 -6.48 12.15 20.58
CA TYR A 77 -6.08 13.29 19.76
C TYR A 77 -6.14 12.97 18.26
N TYR A 78 -5.51 11.89 17.84
CA TYR A 78 -5.54 11.47 16.43
C TYR A 78 -6.96 11.15 15.95
N GLY A 79 -7.80 10.60 16.83
CA GLY A 79 -9.21 10.34 16.52
C GLY A 79 -9.98 11.62 16.14
N GLU A 80 -9.64 12.77 16.68
CA GLU A 80 -10.24 14.06 16.38
C GLU A 80 -9.58 14.77 15.19
N HIS A 81 -8.26 14.67 15.07
CA HIS A 81 -7.41 15.47 14.19
C HIS A 81 -6.80 14.69 13.00
N CYS A 82 -7.25 13.47 12.72
CA CYS A 82 -6.63 12.63 11.67
C CYS A 82 -6.90 13.09 10.23
N ALA A 83 -7.72 14.12 10.04
CA ALA A 83 -8.09 14.65 8.73
C ALA A 83 -7.88 16.18 8.63
N ASP A 84 -7.08 16.78 9.51
CA ASP A 84 -6.85 18.23 9.50
C ASP A 84 -5.87 18.64 8.38
N MET A 85 -4.82 17.86 8.16
CA MET A 85 -3.80 18.07 7.12
C MET A 85 -3.67 16.89 6.16
N THR A 86 -4.28 15.75 6.47
CA THR A 86 -4.35 14.58 5.60
C THR A 86 -5.09 14.93 4.32
N ARG A 87 -4.62 14.40 3.19
CA ARG A 87 -5.28 14.58 1.88
C ARG A 87 -5.02 13.39 0.98
N PRO A 88 -5.89 13.12 0.01
CA PRO A 88 -5.60 12.19 -1.08
C PRO A 88 -4.35 12.61 -1.85
N PHE A 89 -3.59 11.65 -2.35
CA PHE A 89 -2.59 11.95 -3.38
C PHE A 89 -3.30 12.34 -4.69
N ASP A 90 -2.65 13.21 -5.46
CA ASP A 90 -3.18 13.70 -6.73
C ASP A 90 -3.45 12.52 -7.69
N GLY A 91 -4.62 12.51 -8.34
CA GLY A 91 -5.05 11.45 -9.25
C GLY A 91 -5.66 10.21 -8.60
N ILE A 92 -5.59 10.04 -7.27
CA ILE A 92 -6.18 8.90 -6.56
C ILE A 92 -7.72 8.89 -6.63
N PRO A 93 -8.44 10.02 -6.40
CA PRO A 93 -9.89 10.02 -6.53
C PRO A 93 -10.36 9.59 -7.93
N GLU A 94 -9.69 10.09 -8.98
CA GLU A 94 -9.99 9.77 -10.37
C GLU A 94 -9.70 8.30 -10.71
N LEU A 95 -8.60 7.76 -10.19
CA LEU A 95 -8.22 6.36 -10.33
C LEU A 95 -9.29 5.45 -9.70
N LEU A 96 -9.67 5.70 -8.44
CA LEU A 96 -10.67 4.92 -7.72
C LEU A 96 -12.03 4.93 -8.45
N ALA A 97 -12.48 6.13 -8.86
CA ALA A 97 -13.71 6.27 -9.65
C ALA A 97 -13.60 5.51 -10.99
N GLY A 98 -12.43 5.55 -11.64
CA GLY A 98 -12.15 4.81 -12.88
C GLY A 98 -12.25 3.30 -12.66
N ILE A 99 -11.63 2.77 -11.63
CA ILE A 99 -11.67 1.34 -11.28
C ILE A 99 -13.13 0.88 -11.06
N CYS A 100 -13.90 1.66 -10.28
CA CYS A 100 -15.31 1.34 -10.02
C CYS A 100 -16.16 1.38 -11.30
N ARG A 101 -15.97 2.36 -12.20
CA ARG A 101 -16.68 2.41 -13.49
C ARG A 101 -16.42 1.19 -14.37
N HIS A 102 -15.27 0.56 -14.25
CA HIS A 102 -14.96 -0.70 -14.96
C HIS A 102 -15.47 -1.96 -14.25
N GLY A 103 -16.26 -1.80 -13.18
CA GLY A 103 -16.82 -2.93 -12.43
C GLY A 103 -15.80 -3.70 -11.59
N ILE A 104 -14.61 -3.15 -11.38
CA ILE A 104 -13.56 -3.75 -10.56
C ILE A 104 -13.81 -3.32 -9.10
N LYS A 105 -13.82 -4.29 -8.18
CA LYS A 105 -13.97 -4.03 -6.75
C LYS A 105 -12.72 -3.34 -6.19
N VAL A 106 -12.89 -2.51 -5.19
CA VAL A 106 -11.81 -1.84 -4.45
C VAL A 106 -11.89 -2.18 -2.98
N ALA A 107 -10.73 -2.36 -2.34
CA ALA A 107 -10.62 -2.62 -0.91
C ALA A 107 -9.38 -1.95 -0.33
N VAL A 108 -9.36 -1.80 0.99
CA VAL A 108 -8.23 -1.23 1.76
C VAL A 108 -7.73 -2.24 2.78
N ALA A 109 -6.39 -2.44 2.81
CA ALA A 109 -5.66 -3.27 3.77
C ALA A 109 -4.55 -2.45 4.42
N SER A 110 -4.70 -2.01 5.67
CA SER A 110 -3.74 -1.14 6.33
C SER A 110 -3.35 -1.64 7.72
N ASN A 111 -2.10 -1.38 8.13
CA ASN A 111 -1.63 -1.57 9.51
C ASN A 111 -2.04 -0.41 10.43
N LYS A 112 -2.79 0.56 9.91
CA LYS A 112 -3.35 1.66 10.67
C LYS A 112 -4.48 1.17 11.58
N TYR A 113 -4.64 1.80 12.75
CA TYR A 113 -5.76 1.57 13.68
C TYR A 113 -7.11 1.58 12.95
N HIS A 114 -7.87 0.48 13.05
CA HIS A 114 -9.07 0.26 12.23
C HIS A 114 -10.11 1.39 12.27
N PRO A 115 -10.52 1.94 13.42
CA PRO A 115 -11.48 3.04 13.46
C PRO A 115 -11.02 4.28 12.69
N ALA A 116 -9.72 4.63 12.76
CA ALA A 116 -9.17 5.74 12.00
C ALA A 116 -9.13 5.44 10.50
N THR A 117 -8.82 4.19 10.10
CA THR A 117 -8.86 3.74 8.71
C THR A 117 -10.25 3.96 8.12
N VAL A 118 -11.29 3.46 8.79
CA VAL A 118 -12.69 3.59 8.34
C VAL A 118 -13.11 5.07 8.25
N ARG A 119 -12.80 5.87 9.29
CA ARG A 119 -13.13 7.31 9.32
C ARG A 119 -12.49 8.06 8.16
N LEU A 120 -11.23 7.86 7.87
CA LEU A 120 -10.53 8.51 6.78
C LEU A 120 -11.11 8.13 5.41
N MET A 121 -11.41 6.84 5.20
CA MET A 121 -11.99 6.40 3.94
C MET A 121 -13.40 6.98 3.72
N GLN A 122 -14.22 7.06 4.77
CA GLN A 122 -15.54 7.69 4.71
C GLN A 122 -15.46 9.20 4.48
N HIS A 123 -14.43 9.85 5.04
CA HIS A 123 -14.25 11.30 4.90
C HIS A 123 -13.77 11.69 3.49
N PHE A 124 -12.75 11.02 2.97
CA PHE A 124 -12.11 11.42 1.72
C PHE A 124 -12.71 10.76 0.47
N PHE A 125 -13.34 9.60 0.62
CA PHE A 125 -13.87 8.83 -0.51
C PHE A 125 -15.31 8.32 -0.26
N PRO A 126 -16.25 9.20 0.14
CA PRO A 126 -17.63 8.80 0.52
C PRO A 126 -18.39 8.15 -0.63
N GLU A 127 -18.06 8.50 -1.88
CA GLU A 127 -18.74 8.00 -3.09
C GLU A 127 -18.14 6.68 -3.63
N ILE A 128 -17.01 6.22 -3.08
CA ILE A 128 -16.36 5.00 -3.57
C ILE A 128 -16.90 3.78 -2.82
N PRO A 129 -17.51 2.81 -3.52
CA PRO A 129 -18.09 1.62 -2.91
C PRO A 129 -17.01 0.57 -2.58
N PHE A 130 -16.18 0.83 -1.56
CA PHE A 130 -15.21 -0.15 -1.09
C PHE A 130 -15.92 -1.42 -0.63
N CYS A 131 -15.53 -2.58 -1.16
CA CYS A 131 -16.09 -3.85 -0.72
C CYS A 131 -15.57 -4.26 0.68
N ALA A 132 -14.39 -3.78 1.07
CA ALA A 132 -13.83 -3.93 2.41
C ALA A 132 -12.88 -2.77 2.73
N VAL A 133 -12.93 -2.27 3.96
CA VAL A 133 -11.98 -1.30 4.51
C VAL A 133 -11.48 -1.87 5.83
N PHE A 134 -10.25 -2.42 5.82
CA PHE A 134 -9.67 -3.06 7.00
C PHE A 134 -8.38 -2.35 7.42
N GLY A 135 -8.34 -1.97 8.69
CA GLY A 135 -7.16 -1.58 9.42
C GLY A 135 -6.73 -2.67 10.39
N GLU A 136 -5.79 -2.35 11.30
CA GLU A 136 -5.38 -3.23 12.39
C GLU A 136 -6.58 -3.59 13.28
N ARG A 137 -6.83 -4.90 13.46
CA ARG A 137 -7.92 -5.47 14.26
C ARG A 137 -7.35 -6.44 15.29
N GLU A 138 -7.96 -6.47 16.46
CA GLU A 138 -7.58 -7.41 17.51
C GLU A 138 -7.75 -8.87 17.03
N GLY A 139 -6.78 -9.71 17.35
CA GLY A 139 -6.79 -11.13 16.96
C GLY A 139 -6.47 -11.40 15.49
N VAL A 140 -6.26 -10.38 14.66
CA VAL A 140 -5.83 -10.55 13.26
C VAL A 140 -4.36 -10.15 13.15
N PRO A 141 -3.47 -11.03 12.66
CA PRO A 141 -2.09 -10.68 12.39
C PRO A 141 -1.98 -9.47 11.45
N ARG A 142 -0.96 -8.62 11.73
CA ARG A 142 -0.69 -7.42 10.91
C ARG A 142 0.07 -7.81 9.66
N LYS A 143 -0.02 -6.95 8.64
CA LYS A 143 0.91 -6.99 7.50
C LYS A 143 2.37 -7.01 8.03
N PRO A 144 3.25 -7.88 7.51
CA PRO A 144 3.17 -8.58 6.22
C PRO A 144 2.42 -9.92 6.27
N GLU A 145 1.83 -10.33 7.40
CA GLU A 145 1.00 -11.53 7.43
C GLU A 145 -0.23 -11.35 6.54
N PRO A 146 -0.65 -12.39 5.78
CA PRO A 146 -1.63 -12.24 4.70
C PRO A 146 -3.10 -12.29 5.14
N GLU A 147 -3.38 -12.46 6.43
CA GLU A 147 -4.74 -12.67 6.97
C GLU A 147 -5.71 -11.55 6.60
N ILE A 148 -5.25 -10.30 6.63
CA ILE A 148 -6.06 -9.14 6.23
C ILE A 148 -6.48 -9.24 4.75
N VAL A 149 -5.60 -9.77 3.89
CA VAL A 149 -5.88 -9.99 2.46
C VAL A 149 -6.89 -11.12 2.31
N TRP A 150 -6.71 -12.23 3.01
CA TRP A 150 -7.65 -13.35 2.94
C TRP A 150 -9.06 -12.95 3.40
N ASP A 151 -9.17 -12.13 4.45
CA ASP A 151 -10.46 -11.57 4.88
C ASP A 151 -11.11 -10.72 3.78
N ILE A 152 -10.32 -9.89 3.08
CA ILE A 152 -10.80 -9.10 1.95
C ILE A 152 -11.28 -10.00 0.81
N LEU A 153 -10.52 -11.04 0.47
CA LEU A 153 -10.90 -11.99 -0.59
C LEU A 153 -12.22 -12.70 -0.28
N ARG A 154 -12.42 -13.11 0.99
CA ARG A 154 -13.71 -13.70 1.45
C ARG A 154 -14.87 -12.72 1.26
N VAL A 155 -14.72 -11.47 1.72
CA VAL A 155 -15.77 -10.44 1.56
C VAL A 155 -16.02 -10.13 0.09
N ALA A 156 -14.97 -10.10 -0.73
CA ALA A 156 -15.09 -9.86 -2.17
C ALA A 156 -15.68 -11.05 -2.94
N GLY A 157 -15.84 -12.23 -2.33
CA GLY A 157 -16.32 -13.44 -2.98
C GLY A 157 -15.34 -14.00 -4.02
N ILE A 158 -14.04 -13.82 -3.78
CA ILE A 158 -12.97 -14.36 -4.64
C ILE A 158 -12.46 -15.65 -4.02
N SER A 159 -12.54 -16.75 -4.77
CA SER A 159 -11.99 -18.04 -4.33
C SER A 159 -10.47 -17.98 -4.28
N PHE A 160 -9.89 -18.52 -3.23
CA PHE A 160 -8.45 -18.65 -3.04
C PHE A 160 -8.18 -19.91 -2.20
N PRO A 161 -7.00 -20.53 -2.30
CA PRO A 161 -6.60 -21.60 -1.40
C PRO A 161 -6.49 -21.05 0.03
N ASP A 162 -7.45 -21.42 0.89
CA ASP A 162 -7.43 -21.05 2.32
C ASP A 162 -6.47 -21.97 3.07
N PRO A 163 -5.34 -21.50 3.59
CA PRO A 163 -4.41 -22.36 4.34
C PRO A 163 -4.99 -22.88 5.66
N GLY A 164 -6.09 -22.28 6.16
CA GLY A 164 -6.82 -22.74 7.34
C GLY A 164 -7.83 -23.87 7.05
N HIS A 165 -8.15 -24.14 5.78
CA HIS A 165 -9.10 -25.18 5.35
C HIS A 165 -8.46 -26.20 4.38
N SER A 166 -7.17 -26.45 4.49
CA SER A 166 -6.52 -27.49 3.68
C SER A 166 -7.06 -28.87 4.09
N PRO A 167 -7.72 -29.64 3.20
CA PRO A 167 -7.92 -31.05 3.46
C PRO A 167 -6.54 -31.68 3.54
N SER A 168 -6.15 -32.11 4.77
CA SER A 168 -5.02 -32.97 5.10
C SER A 168 -3.97 -33.13 3.98
N LEU A 169 -3.03 -32.20 3.86
CA LEU A 169 -1.82 -32.38 3.06
C LEU A 169 -0.89 -33.29 3.83
N THR A 170 -0.72 -34.51 3.35
CA THR A 170 0.26 -35.47 3.87
C THR A 170 1.68 -34.91 3.69
N ALA A 171 2.60 -35.29 4.60
CA ALA A 171 3.99 -34.83 4.69
C ALA A 171 4.85 -34.97 3.41
N ALA A 172 4.30 -35.46 2.30
CA ALA A 172 4.94 -35.59 0.99
C ALA A 172 4.96 -34.30 0.17
N SER A 173 4.08 -33.31 0.49
CA SER A 173 3.95 -32.05 -0.29
C SER A 173 4.93 -30.94 0.10
N LEU A 174 5.76 -31.15 1.12
CA LEU A 174 6.68 -30.12 1.65
C LEU A 174 8.02 -30.00 0.94
N ARG A 175 8.25 -30.72 -0.17
CA ARG A 175 9.57 -30.78 -0.85
C ARG A 175 9.64 -30.12 -2.22
N THR A 176 8.56 -29.56 -2.73
CA THR A 176 8.58 -28.76 -3.97
C THR A 176 8.03 -27.40 -3.65
N GLY A 177 8.78 -26.33 -4.03
CA GLY A 177 8.29 -24.97 -3.96
C GLY A 177 6.92 -24.82 -4.63
N PRO A 178 6.20 -23.68 -4.46
CA PRO A 178 4.82 -23.57 -4.86
C PRO A 178 4.69 -23.98 -6.33
N ALA A 179 4.08 -25.15 -6.57
CA ALA A 179 3.72 -25.58 -7.92
C ALA A 179 2.76 -24.50 -8.45
N ILE A 180 3.13 -23.89 -9.58
CA ILE A 180 2.23 -23.04 -10.36
C ILE A 180 1.08 -23.95 -10.78
N GLY A 181 0.02 -23.96 -9.98
CA GLY A 181 -1.18 -24.73 -10.23
C GLY A 181 -1.89 -24.16 -11.46
N THR A 182 -2.16 -24.99 -12.46
CA THR A 182 -2.87 -24.67 -13.71
C THR A 182 -4.39 -24.51 -13.52
N ALA A 183 -4.91 -24.45 -12.30
CA ALA A 183 -6.28 -24.03 -12.01
C ALA A 183 -6.25 -22.53 -11.71
N ASP A 184 -7.09 -21.73 -12.39
CA ASP A 184 -7.31 -20.32 -12.06
C ASP A 184 -7.88 -20.24 -10.64
N ASP A 185 -6.98 -20.07 -9.67
CA ASP A 185 -7.30 -19.96 -8.24
C ASP A 185 -7.79 -18.55 -7.86
N GLY A 186 -8.09 -17.72 -8.85
CA GLY A 186 -8.63 -16.37 -8.69
C GLY A 186 -7.57 -15.32 -8.29
N ARG A 187 -6.38 -15.72 -7.82
CA ARG A 187 -5.32 -14.78 -7.37
C ARG A 187 -4.82 -13.89 -8.50
N GLY A 188 -4.69 -14.42 -9.72
CA GLY A 188 -4.35 -13.66 -10.92
C GLY A 188 -5.34 -12.53 -11.25
N SER A 189 -6.56 -12.57 -10.69
CA SER A 189 -7.58 -11.54 -10.85
C SER A 189 -7.51 -10.41 -9.79
N VAL A 190 -6.55 -10.46 -8.87
CA VAL A 190 -6.37 -9.47 -7.80
C VAL A 190 -5.05 -8.73 -8.00
N LEU A 191 -5.04 -7.44 -7.66
CA LEU A 191 -3.85 -6.61 -7.65
C LEU A 191 -3.71 -5.97 -6.27
N TYR A 192 -2.51 -6.01 -5.69
CA TYR A 192 -2.19 -5.32 -4.44
C TYR A 192 -1.31 -4.11 -4.71
N ILE A 193 -1.65 -2.96 -4.11
CA ILE A 193 -0.96 -1.69 -4.35
C ILE A 193 -0.53 -1.09 -3.01
N GLY A 194 0.76 -0.76 -2.89
CA GLY A 194 1.31 -0.15 -1.67
C GLY A 194 2.65 0.54 -1.90
N ASP A 195 3.08 1.33 -0.91
CA ASP A 195 4.29 2.16 -0.96
C ASP A 195 5.44 1.63 -0.10
N SER A 196 5.30 0.44 0.48
CA SER A 196 6.28 -0.08 1.43
C SER A 196 6.68 -1.53 1.19
N GLY A 197 7.85 -1.94 1.72
CA GLY A 197 8.26 -3.34 1.70
C GLY A 197 7.30 -4.27 2.44
N VAL A 198 6.59 -3.75 3.45
CA VAL A 198 5.55 -4.51 4.15
C VAL A 198 4.40 -4.87 3.21
N ASP A 199 4.01 -3.97 2.33
CA ASP A 199 2.96 -4.20 1.32
C ASP A 199 3.39 -5.25 0.30
N MET A 200 4.62 -5.13 -0.19
CA MET A 200 5.19 -6.07 -1.15
C MET A 200 5.26 -7.48 -0.56
N GLN A 201 5.70 -7.60 0.70
CA GLN A 201 5.72 -8.87 1.43
C GLN A 201 4.31 -9.42 1.68
N THR A 202 3.35 -8.55 2.03
CA THR A 202 1.94 -8.96 2.23
C THR A 202 1.37 -9.56 0.94
N ALA A 203 1.59 -8.89 -0.19
CA ALA A 203 1.16 -9.40 -1.48
C ALA A 203 1.82 -10.75 -1.81
N ALA A 204 3.13 -10.87 -1.61
CA ALA A 204 3.87 -12.10 -1.85
C ALA A 204 3.38 -13.24 -0.95
N ASN A 205 3.17 -12.99 0.35
CA ASN A 205 2.66 -13.97 1.31
C ASN A 205 1.22 -14.42 0.98
N ALA A 206 0.41 -13.53 0.40
CA ALA A 206 -0.92 -13.85 -0.10
C ALA A 206 -0.91 -14.48 -1.50
N GLY A 207 0.24 -14.54 -2.18
CA GLY A 207 0.37 -15.02 -3.55
C GLY A 207 -0.27 -14.09 -4.59
N LEU A 208 -0.26 -12.78 -4.34
CA LEU A 208 -0.83 -11.76 -5.21
C LEU A 208 0.26 -11.01 -5.98
N GLU A 209 -0.14 -10.48 -7.14
CA GLU A 209 0.65 -9.52 -7.89
C GLU A 209 0.68 -8.18 -7.18
N ALA A 210 1.89 -7.60 -7.01
CA ALA A 210 2.10 -6.33 -6.33
C ALA A 210 2.51 -5.21 -7.28
N VAL A 211 1.95 -4.02 -7.07
CA VAL A 211 2.39 -2.76 -7.65
C VAL A 211 2.93 -1.88 -6.54
N ALA A 212 4.20 -1.51 -6.63
CA ALA A 212 4.83 -0.54 -5.75
C ALA A 212 4.60 0.88 -6.28
N VAL A 213 4.26 1.81 -5.39
CA VAL A 213 4.07 3.22 -5.72
C VAL A 213 5.17 4.07 -5.08
N THR A 214 5.71 5.04 -5.82
CA THR A 214 6.89 5.82 -5.38
C THR A 214 6.56 7.18 -4.79
N TRP A 215 5.30 7.59 -4.79
CA TRP A 215 4.88 8.87 -4.17
C TRP A 215 4.68 8.79 -2.65
N GLY A 216 4.84 7.60 -2.06
CA GLY A 216 4.71 7.35 -0.62
C GLY A 216 6.00 7.58 0.16
N CYS A 217 6.19 6.78 1.23
CA CYS A 217 7.24 7.00 2.21
C CYS A 217 8.57 6.29 1.89
N ARG A 218 8.64 5.42 0.87
CA ARG A 218 9.83 4.62 0.56
C ARG A 218 10.40 4.97 -0.81
N THR A 219 11.72 4.85 -0.94
CA THR A 219 12.41 5.09 -2.21
C THR A 219 12.17 3.97 -3.21
N LYS A 220 12.37 4.27 -4.49
CA LYS A 220 12.26 3.30 -5.57
C LYS A 220 13.21 2.12 -5.40
N GLU A 221 14.41 2.39 -4.90
CA GLU A 221 15.45 1.39 -4.64
C GLU A 221 15.05 0.44 -3.52
N GLU A 222 14.48 0.98 -2.43
CA GLU A 222 13.92 0.16 -1.33
C GLU A 222 12.80 -0.75 -1.82
N LEU A 223 11.89 -0.23 -2.64
CA LEU A 223 10.76 -0.99 -3.20
C LEU A 223 11.22 -2.05 -4.19
N ALA A 224 12.19 -1.74 -5.05
CA ALA A 224 12.74 -2.66 -6.04
C ALA A 224 13.38 -3.91 -5.40
N ALA A 225 13.92 -3.79 -4.18
CA ALA A 225 14.50 -4.92 -3.44
C ALA A 225 13.48 -6.05 -3.17
N TYR A 226 12.18 -5.76 -3.20
CA TYR A 226 11.10 -6.74 -3.02
C TYR A 226 10.58 -7.34 -4.33
N SER A 227 11.13 -6.93 -5.48
CA SER A 227 10.76 -7.44 -6.81
C SER A 227 9.23 -7.37 -7.09
N PRO A 228 8.56 -6.22 -6.92
CA PRO A 228 7.17 -6.08 -7.31
C PRO A 228 7.00 -6.31 -8.81
N ALA A 229 5.79 -6.68 -9.25
CA ALA A 229 5.49 -6.84 -10.67
C ALA A 229 5.64 -5.52 -11.45
N HIS A 230 5.29 -4.41 -10.80
CA HIS A 230 5.42 -3.07 -11.36
C HIS A 230 5.86 -2.09 -10.28
N ILE A 231 6.62 -1.06 -10.70
CA ILE A 231 6.90 0.15 -9.90
C ILE A 231 6.38 1.33 -10.71
N VAL A 232 5.52 2.12 -10.12
CA VAL A 232 4.85 3.24 -10.78
C VAL A 232 5.07 4.53 -10.01
N ASP A 233 5.17 5.64 -10.76
CA ASP A 233 5.46 6.96 -10.20
C ASP A 233 4.21 7.86 -10.18
N ARG A 234 3.09 7.41 -10.80
CA ARG A 234 1.83 8.16 -10.91
C ARG A 234 0.62 7.23 -10.96
N PRO A 235 -0.55 7.65 -10.41
CA PRO A 235 -1.78 6.84 -10.41
C PRO A 235 -2.28 6.43 -11.80
N GLU A 236 -2.03 7.24 -12.84
CA GLU A 236 -2.46 6.92 -14.20
C GLU A 236 -1.82 5.64 -14.74
N GLN A 237 -0.59 5.34 -14.32
CA GLN A 237 0.10 4.10 -14.70
C GLN A 237 -0.58 2.85 -14.11
N ILE A 238 -1.25 2.98 -12.96
CA ILE A 238 -2.09 1.91 -12.42
C ILE A 238 -3.31 1.69 -13.32
N ALA A 239 -3.93 2.77 -13.82
CA ALA A 239 -5.03 2.68 -14.77
C ALA A 239 -4.59 1.98 -16.07
N ASP A 240 -3.39 2.27 -16.58
CA ASP A 240 -2.82 1.61 -17.75
C ASP A 240 -2.65 0.09 -17.52
N ILE A 241 -2.13 -0.32 -16.37
CA ILE A 241 -1.98 -1.73 -15.99
C ILE A 241 -3.35 -2.44 -15.94
N LEU A 242 -4.37 -1.76 -15.39
CA LEU A 242 -5.69 -2.36 -15.18
C LEU A 242 -6.53 -2.44 -16.45
N PHE A 243 -6.45 -1.42 -17.32
CA PHE A 243 -7.42 -1.25 -18.41
C PHE A 243 -6.84 -1.53 -19.79
N ASN A 244 -5.54 -1.24 -20.00
CA ASN A 244 -4.97 -1.32 -21.35
C ASN A 244 -4.31 -2.66 -21.67
N GLY A 245 -4.14 -3.55 -20.68
CA GLY A 245 -3.68 -4.95 -20.90
C GLY A 245 -2.37 -5.12 -21.69
N THR A 246 -1.64 -4.02 -21.93
CA THR A 246 -0.46 -4.01 -22.79
C THR A 246 0.77 -4.12 -21.89
N SER A 247 1.43 -5.26 -21.99
CA SER A 247 2.75 -5.46 -21.40
C SER A 247 3.66 -4.29 -21.77
N CYS A 248 4.03 -3.46 -20.82
CA CYS A 248 5.28 -2.72 -20.89
C CYS A 248 6.43 -3.74 -20.77
N ARG A 249 6.76 -4.43 -21.86
CA ARG A 249 8.12 -4.94 -22.03
C ARG A 249 8.98 -3.70 -22.20
N CYS A 250 9.95 -3.53 -21.32
CA CYS A 250 11.04 -2.61 -21.50
C CYS A 250 11.61 -2.84 -22.89
N LEU A 251 11.42 -1.91 -23.80
CA LEU A 251 12.21 -1.84 -25.03
C LEU A 251 13.54 -1.20 -24.65
N ASP A 252 14.49 -2.04 -24.30
CA ASP A 252 15.90 -1.74 -24.46
C ASP A 252 16.17 -1.55 -25.95
N GLY A 253 16.68 -0.37 -26.28
CA GLY A 253 17.56 -0.10 -27.39
C GLY A 253 17.09 -0.48 -28.78
N GLU A 254 16.73 0.57 -29.56
CA GLU A 254 17.23 0.61 -30.93
C GLU A 254 17.24 2.06 -31.48
N SER A 255 18.46 2.48 -31.75
CA SER A 255 19.00 3.35 -32.80
C SER A 255 18.11 4.46 -33.40
N ARG A 256 18.54 5.68 -33.14
CA ARG A 256 18.26 6.87 -33.96
C ARG A 256 18.66 6.63 -35.42
N PRO A 257 17.87 7.03 -36.40
CA PRO A 257 18.36 7.20 -37.76
C PRO A 257 19.20 8.48 -37.82
N THR A 258 20.38 8.32 -38.42
CA THR A 258 21.33 9.36 -38.77
C THR A 258 20.73 10.33 -39.77
N HIS A 259 20.92 11.63 -39.53
CA HIS A 259 20.75 12.68 -40.52
C HIS A 259 21.64 12.44 -41.74
N ALA A 260 21.02 12.38 -42.91
CA ALA A 260 21.69 12.55 -44.19
C ALA A 260 21.34 13.94 -44.76
N ASP A 261 22.38 14.57 -45.23
CA ASP A 261 22.50 15.85 -45.92
C ASP A 261 21.33 16.28 -46.78
N ALA A 262 21.03 17.59 -46.70
CA ALA A 262 20.59 18.35 -47.81
C ALA A 262 21.18 19.77 -47.74
N SER A 263 22.38 19.92 -48.32
CA SER A 263 22.90 21.17 -48.80
C SER A 263 22.20 21.55 -50.12
N SER A 264 22.04 22.82 -50.30
CA SER A 264 21.76 23.60 -51.55
C SER A 264 20.33 24.12 -51.66
N LEU A 265 20.21 25.40 -51.50
CA LEU A 265 19.85 26.35 -52.60
C LEU A 265 19.97 27.78 -52.08
N ARG A 266 20.85 28.47 -52.79
CA ARG A 266 21.09 29.90 -52.68
C ARG A 266 19.99 30.70 -53.39
N ASP A 267 19.96 31.98 -53.02
CA ASP A 267 19.70 33.17 -53.80
C ASP A 267 18.26 33.65 -53.97
N SER A 268 18.20 34.93 -53.67
CA SER A 268 17.39 36.02 -54.24
C SER A 268 16.27 36.56 -53.37
N ILE A 269 16.55 37.64 -52.86
CA ILE A 269 16.15 39.04 -52.78
C ILE A 269 16.00 39.48 -51.34
#